data_2ced5208117fd5ce25b188e9269097a7
#
_entry.id   2ced5208117fd5ce25b188e9269097a7
#
_cell.length_a   1.000
_cell.length_b   1.000
_cell.length_c   1.000
_cell.angle_alpha   90.00
_cell.angle_beta   90.00
_cell.angle_gamma   90.00
#
_symmetry.space_group_name_H-M   'P 1'
#
loop_
_entity.id
_entity.type
_entity.pdbx_description
1 polymer ?
#
loop_
_entity_poly.entity_id
_entity_poly.type
_entity_poly.pdbx_seq_one_letter_code
_entity_poly.pdbx_strand_id
1 'polypeptide(L)'
;MTATTEFRTASVPRYRLPAGSSWTLVVAVVVALLALLPLGFVLWAAIATGWETAAQLIFRGRVADLMANTILLVLLTIPICTLLSVTLAWLTERTDLPGARLWSWLCVAPLAVPAFVHSYAWVGLWPGINGLGAGVAISVVAYFP
;
A
#
# COMPACT_ATOMS: atom_id res chain seq x y z
N MET A 1 -9.20 31.83 48.76
CA MET A 1 -9.55 32.10 47.34
C MET A 1 -9.14 30.89 46.51
N THR A 2 -10.04 29.90 46.39
CA THR A 2 -9.82 28.64 45.71
C THR A 2 -10.42 28.76 44.32
N ALA A 3 -9.57 28.86 43.29
CA ALA A 3 -9.98 28.86 41.90
C ALA A 3 -10.20 27.41 41.47
N THR A 4 -11.45 26.99 41.41
CA THR A 4 -11.88 25.74 40.78
C THR A 4 -11.80 25.93 39.25
N THR A 5 -10.78 25.33 38.63
CA THR A 5 -10.65 25.22 37.19
C THR A 5 -11.75 24.23 36.70
N GLU A 6 -12.85 24.77 36.18
CA GLU A 6 -13.84 23.99 35.42
C GLU A 6 -13.18 23.43 34.17
N PHE A 7 -12.91 22.14 34.18
CA PHE A 7 -12.60 21.39 32.95
C PHE A 7 -13.87 21.38 32.06
N ARG A 8 -13.89 22.32 31.12
CA ARG A 8 -14.89 22.36 30.06
C ARG A 8 -14.69 21.12 29.18
N THR A 9 -15.47 20.09 29.45
CA THR A 9 -15.54 18.91 28.57
C THR A 9 -15.99 19.37 27.18
N ALA A 10 -15.04 19.48 26.26
CA ALA A 10 -15.34 19.73 24.85
C ALA A 10 -16.22 18.60 24.36
N SER A 11 -17.47 18.89 24.06
CA SER A 11 -18.38 17.94 23.44
C SER A 11 -17.82 17.55 22.08
N VAL A 12 -17.36 16.31 21.96
CA VAL A 12 -16.92 15.72 20.70
C VAL A 12 -18.11 15.83 19.73
N PRO A 13 -17.97 16.50 18.58
CA PRO A 13 -19.05 16.59 17.63
C PRO A 13 -19.43 15.16 17.20
N ARG A 14 -20.63 14.74 17.60
CA ARG A 14 -21.21 13.48 17.09
C ARG A 14 -21.49 13.73 15.61
N TYR A 15 -20.64 13.17 14.75
CA TYR A 15 -20.93 13.06 13.33
C TYR A 15 -22.23 12.25 13.19
N ARG A 16 -23.36 12.96 13.06
CA ARG A 16 -24.60 12.34 12.58
C ARG A 16 -24.33 12.05 11.11
N LEU A 17 -24.08 10.78 10.81
CA LEU A 17 -24.12 10.32 9.42
C LEU A 17 -25.49 10.77 8.88
N PRO A 18 -25.55 11.57 7.80
CA PRO A 18 -26.81 11.91 7.18
C PRO A 18 -27.51 10.59 6.91
N ALA A 19 -28.78 10.46 7.34
CA ALA A 19 -29.62 9.33 6.99
C ALA A 19 -29.57 9.24 5.46
N GLY A 20 -28.77 8.29 4.95
CA GLY A 20 -28.48 8.18 3.54
C GLY A 20 -29.79 8.07 2.77
N SER A 21 -30.01 8.96 1.84
CA SER A 21 -31.08 8.83 0.87
C SER A 21 -31.06 7.38 0.37
N SER A 22 -32.24 6.76 0.24
CA SER A 22 -32.36 5.37 -0.27
C SER A 22 -31.51 5.13 -1.54
N TRP A 23 -31.29 6.18 -2.30
CA TRP A 23 -30.43 6.20 -3.48
C TRP A 23 -28.95 5.95 -3.16
N THR A 24 -28.39 6.55 -2.11
CA THR A 24 -26.99 6.32 -1.71
C THR A 24 -26.75 4.89 -1.24
N LEU A 25 -27.74 4.30 -0.56
CA LEU A 25 -27.72 2.89 -0.20
C LEU A 25 -27.74 1.99 -1.44
N VAL A 26 -28.61 2.27 -2.41
CA VAL A 26 -28.67 1.50 -3.67
C VAL A 26 -27.34 1.59 -4.42
N VAL A 27 -26.77 2.79 -4.58
CA VAL A 27 -25.48 2.97 -5.24
C VAL A 27 -24.35 2.23 -4.49
N ALA A 28 -24.33 2.31 -3.16
CA ALA A 28 -23.34 1.61 -2.36
C ALA A 28 -23.43 0.08 -2.52
N VAL A 29 -24.64 -0.46 -2.52
CA VAL A 29 -24.88 -1.90 -2.74
C VAL A 29 -24.46 -2.33 -4.15
N VAL A 30 -24.79 -1.55 -5.17
CA VAL A 30 -24.39 -1.84 -6.56
C VAL A 30 -22.87 -1.84 -6.69
N VAL A 31 -22.18 -0.85 -6.13
CA VAL A 31 -20.71 -0.76 -6.15
C VAL A 31 -20.10 -1.95 -5.39
N ALA A 32 -20.67 -2.30 -4.24
CA ALA A 32 -20.19 -3.45 -3.45
C ALA A 32 -20.38 -4.77 -4.22
N LEU A 33 -21.51 -4.98 -4.88
CA LEU A 33 -21.76 -6.16 -5.71
C LEU A 33 -20.81 -6.24 -6.91
N LEU A 34 -20.56 -5.11 -7.59
CA LEU A 34 -19.58 -5.04 -8.67
C LEU A 34 -18.16 -5.34 -8.18
N ALA A 35 -17.78 -4.84 -7.00
CA ALA A 35 -16.47 -5.11 -6.40
C ALA A 35 -16.33 -6.59 -5.96
N LEU A 36 -17.42 -7.25 -5.59
CA LEU A 36 -17.43 -8.67 -5.24
C LEU A 36 -17.43 -9.61 -6.45
N LEU A 37 -17.76 -9.10 -7.64
CA LEU A 37 -17.84 -9.92 -8.85
C LEU A 37 -16.54 -10.68 -9.17
N PRO A 38 -15.33 -10.07 -9.16
CA PRO A 38 -14.09 -10.80 -9.39
C PRO A 38 -13.80 -11.84 -8.30
N LEU A 39 -14.15 -11.59 -7.05
CA LEU A 39 -14.04 -12.54 -5.95
C LEU A 39 -14.98 -13.74 -6.15
N GLY A 40 -16.22 -13.49 -6.52
CA GLY A 40 -17.20 -14.53 -6.85
C GLY A 40 -16.76 -15.40 -8.02
N PHE A 41 -16.16 -14.79 -9.06
CA PHE A 41 -15.61 -15.52 -10.19
C PHE A 41 -14.44 -16.43 -9.77
N VAL A 42 -13.52 -15.92 -8.94
CA VAL A 42 -12.39 -16.74 -8.45
C VAL A 42 -12.87 -17.90 -7.59
N LEU A 43 -13.85 -17.67 -6.71
CA LEU A 43 -14.46 -18.73 -5.91
C LEU A 43 -15.15 -19.78 -6.77
N TRP A 44 -15.95 -19.34 -7.74
CA TRP A 44 -16.62 -20.24 -8.67
C TRP A 44 -15.61 -21.06 -9.48
N ALA A 45 -14.57 -20.43 -10.03
CA ALA A 45 -13.52 -21.12 -10.76
C ALA A 45 -12.77 -22.13 -9.88
N ALA A 46 -12.48 -21.78 -8.61
CA ALA A 46 -11.84 -22.69 -7.67
C ALA A 46 -12.70 -23.94 -7.39
N ILE A 47 -14.01 -23.75 -7.22
CA ILE A 47 -14.95 -24.86 -7.00
C ILE A 47 -15.09 -25.72 -8.28
N ALA A 48 -15.21 -25.07 -9.45
CA ALA A 48 -15.36 -25.75 -10.73
C ALA A 48 -14.12 -26.56 -11.14
N THR A 49 -12.92 -26.13 -10.73
CA THR A 49 -11.66 -26.83 -11.02
C THR A 49 -11.51 -28.12 -10.21
N GLY A 50 -12.24 -28.27 -9.10
CA GLY A 50 -12.17 -29.41 -8.20
C GLY A 50 -10.99 -29.37 -7.25
N TRP A 51 -11.19 -29.92 -6.05
CA TRP A 51 -10.19 -29.85 -4.97
C TRP A 51 -8.85 -30.52 -5.31
N GLU A 52 -8.86 -31.63 -6.02
CA GLU A 52 -7.63 -32.34 -6.41
C GLU A 52 -6.72 -31.48 -7.29
N THR A 53 -7.30 -30.87 -8.32
CA THR A 53 -6.56 -30.00 -9.25
C THR A 53 -6.09 -28.73 -8.55
N ALA A 54 -6.95 -28.14 -7.71
CA ALA A 54 -6.59 -26.96 -6.90
C ALA A 54 -5.43 -27.27 -5.94
N ALA A 55 -5.49 -28.41 -5.26
CA ALA A 55 -4.43 -28.85 -4.36
C ALA A 55 -3.10 -29.05 -5.10
N GLN A 56 -3.12 -29.74 -6.25
CA GLN A 56 -1.93 -29.94 -7.08
C GLN A 56 -1.32 -28.63 -7.59
N LEU A 57 -2.13 -27.61 -7.84
CA LEU A 57 -1.68 -26.29 -8.26
C LEU A 57 -1.08 -25.49 -7.09
N ILE A 58 -1.69 -25.57 -5.92
CA ILE A 58 -1.25 -24.83 -4.71
C ILE A 58 0.02 -25.45 -4.13
N PHE A 59 0.10 -26.77 -4.05
CA PHE A 59 1.27 -27.48 -3.50
C PHE A 59 2.40 -27.71 -4.53
N ARG A 60 2.38 -27.03 -5.65
CA ARG A 60 3.53 -26.99 -6.54
C ARG A 60 4.72 -26.32 -5.86
N GLY A 61 5.91 -26.93 -5.98
CA GLY A 61 7.15 -26.34 -5.48
C GLY A 61 7.38 -24.90 -5.96
N ARG A 62 6.97 -24.58 -7.17
CA ARG A 62 7.04 -23.23 -7.74
C ARG A 62 6.20 -22.19 -6.97
N VAL A 63 5.06 -22.59 -6.41
CA VAL A 63 4.25 -21.69 -5.58
C VAL A 63 4.95 -21.41 -4.24
N ALA A 64 5.57 -22.42 -3.65
CA ALA A 64 6.37 -22.25 -2.44
C ALA A 64 7.55 -21.28 -2.67
N ASP A 65 8.26 -21.43 -3.78
CA ASP A 65 9.36 -20.53 -4.17
C ASP A 65 8.86 -19.09 -4.38
N LEU A 66 7.73 -18.91 -5.05
CA LEU A 66 7.12 -17.59 -5.24
C LEU A 66 6.68 -16.96 -3.91
N MET A 67 6.09 -17.74 -3.01
CA MET A 67 5.72 -17.26 -1.68
C MET A 67 6.96 -16.87 -0.86
N ALA A 68 8.00 -17.70 -0.88
CA ALA A 68 9.25 -17.38 -0.20
C ALA A 68 9.87 -16.09 -0.73
N ASN A 69 9.93 -15.92 -2.06
CA ASN A 69 10.43 -14.70 -2.69
C ASN A 69 9.58 -13.47 -2.33
N THR A 70 8.26 -13.62 -2.26
CA THR A 70 7.36 -12.52 -1.87
C THR A 70 7.57 -12.13 -0.41
N ILE A 71 7.70 -13.11 0.49
CA ILE A 71 7.98 -12.86 1.90
C ILE A 71 9.34 -12.17 2.06
N LEU A 72 10.38 -12.66 1.38
CA LEU A 72 11.70 -12.03 1.41
C LEU A 72 11.68 -10.61 0.86
N LEU A 73 10.96 -10.38 -0.24
CA LEU A 73 10.80 -9.05 -0.82
C LEU A 73 10.15 -8.09 0.18
N VAL A 74 9.08 -8.50 0.85
CA VAL A 74 8.39 -7.70 1.87
C VAL A 74 9.29 -7.43 3.07
N LEU A 75 9.96 -8.47 3.59
CA LEU A 75 10.86 -8.37 4.73
C LEU A 75 12.07 -7.46 4.48
N LEU A 76 12.55 -7.37 3.26
CA LEU A 76 13.65 -6.49 2.90
C LEU A 76 13.15 -5.08 2.57
N THR A 77 12.06 -4.95 1.82
CA THR A 77 11.56 -3.66 1.36
C THR A 77 11.02 -2.81 2.50
N ILE A 78 10.23 -3.38 3.41
CA ILE A 78 9.58 -2.61 4.49
C ILE A 78 10.61 -1.94 5.43
N PRO A 79 11.62 -2.65 5.97
CA PRO A 79 12.59 -2.01 6.85
C PRO A 79 13.40 -0.92 6.16
N ILE A 80 13.79 -1.16 4.90
CA ILE A 80 14.56 -0.18 4.12
C ILE A 80 13.72 1.07 3.84
N CYS A 81 12.48 0.90 3.38
CA CYS A 81 11.55 2.03 3.17
C CYS A 81 11.32 2.80 4.47
N THR A 82 11.05 2.10 5.57
CA THR A 82 10.82 2.74 6.87
C THR A 82 12.03 3.55 7.31
N LEU A 83 13.23 2.97 7.21
CA LEU A 83 14.47 3.66 7.57
C LEU A 83 14.69 4.90 6.72
N LEU A 84 14.53 4.80 5.40
CA LEU A 84 14.68 5.92 4.48
C LEU A 84 13.63 7.01 4.75
N SER A 85 12.36 6.63 4.88
CA SER A 85 11.25 7.58 5.15
C SER A 85 11.47 8.34 6.45
N VAL A 86 11.80 7.62 7.54
CA VAL A 86 12.06 8.25 8.84
C VAL A 86 13.27 9.17 8.76
N THR A 87 14.35 8.73 8.10
CA THR A 87 15.57 9.54 7.95
C THR A 87 15.30 10.81 7.15
N LEU A 88 14.58 10.69 6.03
CA LEU A 88 14.22 11.84 5.20
C LEU A 88 13.26 12.79 5.90
N ALA A 89 12.25 12.26 6.59
CA ALA A 89 11.33 13.06 7.39
C ALA A 89 12.08 13.81 8.50
N TRP A 90 13.01 13.14 9.19
CA TRP A 90 13.83 13.78 10.20
C TRP A 90 14.70 14.91 9.62
N LEU A 91 15.34 14.66 8.49
CA LEU A 91 16.19 15.65 7.82
C LEU A 91 15.39 16.86 7.34
N THR A 92 14.20 16.66 6.78
CA THR A 92 13.38 17.75 6.21
C THR A 92 12.63 18.55 7.28
N GLU A 93 12.21 17.92 8.40
CA GLU A 93 11.35 18.54 9.42
C GLU A 93 12.13 19.02 10.66
N ARG A 94 13.29 18.41 10.95
CA ARG A 94 14.04 18.65 12.19
C ARG A 94 15.40 19.27 11.97
N THR A 95 15.84 19.47 10.74
CA THR A 95 17.15 20.06 10.43
C THR A 95 16.97 21.33 9.61
N ASP A 96 17.78 22.36 9.87
CA ASP A 96 17.80 23.62 9.12
C ASP A 96 18.49 23.42 7.74
N LEU A 97 17.95 22.52 6.92
CA LEU A 97 18.48 22.27 5.58
C LEU A 97 18.16 23.43 4.64
N PRO A 98 19.13 23.98 3.92
CA PRO A 98 18.87 24.97 2.90
C PRO A 98 17.99 24.33 1.81
N GLY A 99 16.80 24.90 1.59
CA GLY A 99 15.85 24.37 0.60
C GLY A 99 15.02 23.17 1.08
N ALA A 100 14.79 22.96 2.37
CA ALA A 100 13.99 21.88 2.94
C ALA A 100 12.66 21.67 2.21
N ARG A 101 12.00 22.76 1.80
CA ARG A 101 10.75 22.72 1.03
C ARG A 101 10.91 22.06 -0.35
N LEU A 102 12.03 22.30 -1.03
CA LEU A 102 12.32 21.66 -2.31
C LEU A 102 12.57 20.16 -2.12
N TRP A 103 13.33 19.80 -1.09
CA TRP A 103 13.61 18.40 -0.74
C TRP A 103 12.34 17.64 -0.39
N SER A 104 11.41 18.24 0.37
CA SER A 104 10.11 17.64 0.68
C SER A 104 9.31 17.32 -0.60
N TRP A 105 9.29 18.23 -1.58
CA TRP A 105 8.62 17.97 -2.87
C TRP A 105 9.32 16.87 -3.67
N LEU A 106 10.64 16.85 -3.69
CA LEU A 106 11.42 15.82 -4.37
C LEU A 106 11.19 14.42 -3.75
N CYS A 107 11.06 14.34 -2.44
CA CYS A 107 10.77 13.08 -1.75
C CYS A 107 9.40 12.50 -2.14
N VAL A 108 8.41 13.36 -2.35
CA VAL A 108 7.04 12.93 -2.73
C VAL A 108 6.92 12.68 -4.24
N ALA A 109 7.83 13.20 -5.07
CA ALA A 109 7.79 13.08 -6.52
C ALA A 109 7.67 11.63 -7.04
N PRO A 110 8.34 10.61 -6.46
CA PRO A 110 8.19 9.24 -6.92
C PRO A 110 6.75 8.70 -6.82
N LEU A 111 5.94 9.17 -5.86
CA LEU A 111 4.54 8.77 -5.71
C LEU A 111 3.65 9.23 -6.88
N ALA A 112 4.07 10.25 -7.62
CA ALA A 112 3.34 10.72 -8.79
C ALA A 112 3.39 9.72 -9.96
N VAL A 113 4.36 8.80 -9.92
CA VAL A 113 4.55 7.79 -10.97
C VAL A 113 4.06 6.43 -10.47
N PRO A 114 3.11 5.77 -11.16
CA PRO A 114 2.66 4.45 -10.77
C PRO A 114 3.81 3.43 -10.71
N ALA A 115 3.78 2.55 -9.70
CA ALA A 115 4.86 1.60 -9.43
C ALA A 115 5.23 0.70 -10.62
N PHE A 116 4.25 0.32 -11.46
CA PHE A 116 4.51 -0.47 -12.66
C PHE A 116 5.32 0.31 -13.70
N VAL A 117 5.14 1.65 -13.80
CA VAL A 117 5.92 2.50 -14.71
C VAL A 117 7.36 2.58 -14.24
N HIS A 118 7.60 2.68 -12.93
CA HIS A 118 8.94 2.56 -12.36
C HIS A 118 9.61 1.25 -12.76
N SER A 119 8.91 0.13 -12.63
CA SER A 119 9.45 -1.19 -13.00
C SER A 119 9.86 -1.24 -14.47
N TYR A 120 9.00 -0.75 -15.38
CA TYR A 120 9.31 -0.69 -16.81
C TYR A 120 10.49 0.24 -17.12
N ALA A 121 10.55 1.39 -16.49
CA ALA A 121 11.63 2.35 -16.70
C ALA A 121 12.99 1.76 -16.29
N TRP A 122 13.05 1.10 -15.13
CA TRP A 122 14.28 0.47 -14.66
C TRP A 122 14.74 -0.70 -15.53
N VAL A 123 13.80 -1.57 -15.96
CA VAL A 123 14.12 -2.66 -16.88
C VAL A 123 14.55 -2.13 -18.26
N GLY A 124 13.95 -1.04 -18.72
CA GLY A 124 14.35 -0.38 -19.99
C GLY A 124 15.72 0.27 -19.93
N LEU A 125 16.08 0.89 -18.79
CA LEU A 125 17.39 1.50 -18.57
C LEU A 125 18.50 0.47 -18.34
N TRP A 126 18.18 -0.64 -17.70
CA TRP A 126 19.13 -1.69 -17.32
C TRP A 126 18.56 -3.07 -17.67
N PRO A 127 18.69 -3.54 -18.92
CA PRO A 127 18.10 -4.84 -19.36
C PRO A 127 18.58 -6.07 -18.59
N GLY A 128 19.68 -5.96 -17.84
CA GLY A 128 20.22 -7.04 -17.01
C GLY A 128 19.71 -7.05 -15.56
N ILE A 129 18.87 -6.09 -15.16
CA ILE A 129 18.33 -5.99 -13.81
C ILE A 129 17.23 -7.04 -13.64
N ASN A 130 17.50 -8.06 -12.81
CA ASN A 130 16.52 -9.12 -12.53
C ASN A 130 16.76 -9.72 -11.13
N GLY A 131 15.83 -10.55 -10.68
CA GLY A 131 15.92 -11.22 -9.39
C GLY A 131 15.39 -10.38 -8.22
N LEU A 132 15.50 -10.94 -7.03
CA LEU A 132 14.92 -10.39 -5.79
C LEU A 132 15.51 -9.02 -5.45
N GLY A 133 16.82 -8.84 -5.63
CA GLY A 133 17.49 -7.56 -5.33
C GLY A 133 16.99 -6.42 -6.19
N ALA A 134 16.76 -6.67 -7.46
CA ALA A 134 16.14 -5.69 -8.38
C ALA A 134 14.72 -5.33 -7.94
N GLY A 135 13.91 -6.33 -7.58
CA GLY A 135 12.56 -6.13 -7.06
C GLY A 135 12.54 -5.26 -5.81
N VAL A 136 13.44 -5.51 -4.86
CA VAL A 136 13.59 -4.72 -3.64
C VAL A 136 13.99 -3.28 -3.98
N ALA A 137 15.01 -3.07 -4.80
CA ALA A 137 15.50 -1.74 -5.14
C ALA A 137 14.42 -0.89 -5.82
N ILE A 138 13.71 -1.47 -6.81
CA ILE A 138 12.62 -0.79 -7.52
C ILE A 138 11.47 -0.46 -6.57
N SER A 139 11.09 -1.42 -5.71
CA SER A 139 10.02 -1.22 -4.73
C SER A 139 10.39 -0.14 -3.71
N VAL A 140 11.63 -0.13 -3.23
CA VAL A 140 12.11 0.92 -2.32
C VAL A 140 12.01 2.28 -2.98
N VAL A 141 12.50 2.45 -4.20
CA VAL A 141 12.44 3.74 -4.92
C VAL A 141 11.00 4.18 -5.18
N ALA A 142 10.08 3.25 -5.43
CA ALA A 142 8.68 3.56 -5.68
C ALA A 142 7.87 3.91 -4.42
N TYR A 143 8.24 3.36 -3.26
CA TYR A 143 7.39 3.41 -2.05
C TYR A 143 8.06 4.03 -0.82
N PHE A 144 9.31 4.52 -0.90
CA PHE A 144 9.99 5.09 0.27
C PHE A 144 9.42 6.45 0.75
N PRO A 145 8.73 7.29 -0.07
CA PRO A 145 8.18 8.55 0.37
C PRO A 145 7.05 8.45 1.38
#